data_d8abd7adf26408f38b1c8077b2f1e41f
#
_entry.id   d8abd7adf26408f38b1c8077b2f1e41f
#
_cell.length_a   1.000
_cell.length_b   1.000
_cell.length_c   1.000
_cell.angle_alpha   90.00
_cell.angle_beta   90.00
_cell.angle_gamma   90.00
#
_symmetry.space_group_name_H-M   'P 1'
#
loop_
_entity.id
_entity.type
_entity.pdbx_description
1 polymer ?
#
loop_
_entity_poly.entity_id
_entity_poly.type
_entity_poly.pdbx_seq_one_letter_code
_entity_poly.pdbx_strand_id
1 'polypeptide(L)'
;MKSHDVINVAVAETSMIVRSGFISVLRHLPDLNIQTLEISSTEGLHLCMESHRPDILIVNPMFDGWFNVEELKQQYNVHEMKFISLICTVVDSNVLKGYDESINLFDNIETLSAKISLMMNVEEDDGDTDSLSQREKEILGCVVKGMTNKEIAEKLYISVHTVITHRRNITRKLQVHSAAGLTIYAIVNKLVDISEVKMKL
;
A
#
# COMPACT_ATOMS: atom_id res chain seq x y z
N MET A 1 5.83 24.71 -0.57
CA MET A 1 6.27 23.53 0.19
C MET A 1 5.25 23.29 1.27
N LYS A 2 4.27 22.41 1.03
CA LYS A 2 3.37 21.93 2.09
C LYS A 2 4.16 20.90 2.89
N SER A 3 4.13 21.01 4.21
CA SER A 3 4.66 20.02 5.15
C SER A 3 3.98 18.69 4.83
N HIS A 4 4.72 17.67 4.39
CA HIS A 4 4.21 16.32 4.40
C HIS A 4 3.97 15.96 5.86
N ASP A 5 2.73 15.64 6.20
CA ASP A 5 2.39 15.22 7.56
C ASP A 5 3.24 14.02 7.94
N VAL A 6 3.73 14.00 9.17
CA VAL A 6 4.55 12.90 9.69
C VAL A 6 3.64 11.70 9.90
N ILE A 7 3.98 10.57 9.31
CA ILE A 7 3.27 9.31 9.49
C ILE A 7 3.92 8.55 10.65
N ASN A 8 3.17 8.33 11.72
CA ASN A 8 3.64 7.57 12.88
C ASN A 8 3.39 6.08 12.65
N VAL A 9 4.45 5.30 12.48
CA VAL A 9 4.37 3.86 12.22
C VAL A 9 4.97 3.08 13.38
N ALA A 10 4.16 2.28 14.04
CA ALA A 10 4.64 1.33 15.04
C ALA A 10 4.92 -0.03 14.38
N VAL A 11 6.05 -0.65 14.74
CA VAL A 11 6.45 -1.98 14.22
C VAL A 11 6.56 -2.96 15.37
N ALA A 12 5.63 -3.92 15.44
CA ALA A 12 5.57 -4.98 16.45
C ALA A 12 6.13 -6.30 15.87
N GLU A 13 7.36 -6.60 16.22
CA GLU A 13 8.10 -7.79 15.81
C GLU A 13 9.09 -8.19 16.92
N THR A 14 9.05 -9.46 17.33
CA THR A 14 9.91 -9.97 18.40
C THR A 14 11.37 -10.14 17.95
N SER A 15 11.60 -10.52 16.70
CA SER A 15 12.95 -10.64 16.14
C SER A 15 13.63 -9.27 16.00
N MET A 16 14.68 -9.04 16.76
CA MET A 16 15.46 -7.80 16.68
C MET A 16 16.01 -7.54 15.27
N ILE A 17 16.48 -8.59 14.58
CA ILE A 17 17.07 -8.47 13.24
C ILE A 17 16.00 -8.02 12.23
N VAL A 18 14.83 -8.67 12.23
CA VAL A 18 13.73 -8.34 11.33
C VAL A 18 13.23 -6.93 11.64
N ARG A 19 12.95 -6.64 12.91
CA ARG A 19 12.43 -5.33 13.35
C ARG A 19 13.37 -4.19 12.96
N SER A 20 14.65 -4.25 13.35
CA SER A 20 15.61 -3.18 13.08
C SER A 20 15.88 -3.01 11.59
N GLY A 21 16.00 -4.11 10.84
CA GLY A 21 16.17 -4.07 9.39
C GLY A 21 14.97 -3.44 8.69
N PHE A 22 13.77 -3.85 9.06
CA PHE A 22 12.53 -3.32 8.49
C PHE A 22 12.33 -1.82 8.80
N ILE A 23 12.56 -1.40 10.04
CA ILE A 23 12.53 0.01 10.45
C ILE A 23 13.55 0.85 9.68
N SER A 24 14.75 0.32 9.47
CA SER A 24 15.76 1.00 8.65
C SER A 24 15.24 1.25 7.22
N VAL A 25 14.56 0.28 6.63
CA VAL A 25 13.96 0.43 5.29
C VAL A 25 12.83 1.47 5.32
N LEU A 26 11.94 1.42 6.30
CA LEU A 26 10.81 2.37 6.43
C LEU A 26 11.28 3.83 6.49
N ARG A 27 12.35 4.10 7.24
CA ARG A 27 12.93 5.46 7.40
C ARG A 27 13.56 6.01 6.11
N HIS A 28 13.84 5.15 5.13
CA HIS A 28 14.48 5.52 3.88
C HIS A 28 13.51 5.39 2.68
N LEU A 29 12.21 5.22 2.94
CA LEU A 29 11.24 5.20 1.86
C LEU A 29 11.18 6.58 1.18
N PRO A 30 11.23 6.63 -0.16
CA PRO A 30 11.10 7.89 -0.88
C PRO A 30 9.71 8.50 -0.67
N ASP A 31 9.64 9.82 -0.65
CA ASP A 31 8.41 10.62 -0.63
C ASP A 31 7.52 10.45 0.61
N LEU A 32 7.98 9.73 1.63
CA LEU A 32 7.27 9.52 2.89
C LEU A 32 8.07 10.02 4.08
N ASN A 33 7.45 10.82 4.93
CA ASN A 33 8.03 11.28 6.20
C ASN A 33 7.55 10.36 7.35
N ILE A 34 8.28 9.27 7.59
CA ILE A 34 7.88 8.24 8.55
C ILE A 34 8.65 8.38 9.86
N GLN A 35 7.92 8.51 10.95
CA GLN A 35 8.44 8.35 12.31
C GLN A 35 8.10 6.96 12.82
N THR A 36 9.12 6.19 13.22
CA THR A 36 8.95 4.79 13.61
C THR A 36 8.99 4.60 15.12
N LEU A 37 8.13 3.73 15.64
CA LEU A 37 8.13 3.23 17.02
C LEU A 37 8.43 1.74 17.03
N GLU A 38 9.38 1.30 17.86
CA GLU A 38 9.78 -0.11 17.97
C GLU A 38 9.03 -0.80 19.10
N ILE A 39 8.41 -1.95 18.80
CA ILE A 39 7.68 -2.76 19.77
C ILE A 39 8.24 -4.19 19.72
N SER A 40 8.76 -4.66 20.84
CA SER A 40 9.37 -6.00 20.96
C SER A 40 8.62 -6.93 21.90
N SER A 41 7.65 -6.43 22.66
CA SER A 41 6.86 -7.21 23.62
C SER A 41 5.42 -6.71 23.71
N THR A 42 4.56 -7.51 24.30
CA THR A 42 3.15 -7.19 24.53
C THR A 42 3.00 -5.96 25.43
N GLU A 43 3.82 -5.84 26.47
CA GLU A 43 3.81 -4.68 27.37
C GLU A 43 4.18 -3.41 26.60
N GLY A 44 5.15 -3.49 25.69
CA GLY A 44 5.54 -2.39 24.83
C GLY A 44 4.42 -1.99 23.86
N LEU A 45 3.65 -2.97 23.36
CA LEU A 45 2.48 -2.71 22.53
C LEU A 45 1.39 -1.97 23.30
N HIS A 46 1.04 -2.44 24.50
CA HIS A 46 0.06 -1.78 25.37
C HIS A 46 0.46 -0.33 25.67
N LEU A 47 1.70 -0.11 26.06
CA LEU A 47 2.21 1.23 26.34
C LEU A 47 2.15 2.14 25.08
N CYS A 48 2.46 1.60 23.91
CA CYS A 48 2.37 2.34 22.65
C CYS A 48 0.92 2.73 22.35
N MET A 49 -0.05 1.82 22.50
CA MET A 49 -1.46 2.09 22.26
C MET A 49 -2.03 3.16 23.21
N GLU A 50 -1.60 3.16 24.47
CA GLU A 50 -2.05 4.14 25.46
C GLU A 50 -1.43 5.53 25.25
N SER A 51 -0.15 5.60 24.88
CA SER A 51 0.63 6.84 24.92
C SER A 51 0.83 7.51 23.56
N HIS A 52 0.92 6.75 22.45
CA HIS A 52 1.37 7.27 21.16
C HIS A 52 0.29 7.21 20.08
N ARG A 53 -0.58 6.20 20.09
CA ARG A 53 -1.64 5.99 19.08
C ARG A 53 -1.11 6.22 17.64
N PRO A 54 -0.31 5.30 17.11
CA PRO A 54 0.27 5.47 15.78
C PRO A 54 -0.81 5.46 14.69
N ASP A 55 -0.50 6.04 13.52
CA ASP A 55 -1.38 6.02 12.36
C ASP A 55 -1.46 4.62 11.76
N ILE A 56 -0.31 3.90 11.78
CA ILE A 56 -0.18 2.53 11.27
C ILE A 56 0.48 1.65 12.33
N LEU A 57 -0.11 0.47 12.56
CA LEU A 57 0.56 -0.62 13.28
C LEU A 57 0.94 -1.72 12.27
N ILE A 58 2.23 -1.91 12.04
CA ILE A 58 2.77 -3.03 11.29
C ILE A 58 3.13 -4.13 12.29
N VAL A 59 2.47 -5.27 12.21
CA VAL A 59 2.65 -6.33 13.20
C VAL A 59 2.82 -7.71 12.55
N ASN A 60 3.77 -8.48 13.05
CA ASN A 60 3.89 -9.90 12.69
C ASN A 60 2.65 -10.64 13.21
N PRO A 61 1.90 -11.38 12.38
CA PRO A 61 0.73 -12.15 12.84
C PRO A 61 1.03 -13.16 13.94
N MET A 62 2.30 -13.55 14.11
CA MET A 62 2.78 -14.44 15.17
C MET A 62 3.35 -13.69 16.38
N PHE A 63 3.15 -12.37 16.46
CA PHE A 63 3.61 -11.57 17.58
C PHE A 63 2.91 -12.03 18.86
N ASP A 64 3.70 -12.46 19.84
CA ASP A 64 3.22 -13.03 21.11
C ASP A 64 2.19 -14.19 20.95
N GLY A 65 2.46 -15.09 20.02
CA GLY A 65 1.58 -16.21 19.66
C GLY A 65 0.73 -15.89 18.42
N TRP A 66 -0.56 -15.63 18.62
CA TRP A 66 -1.47 -15.24 17.54
C TRP A 66 -2.02 -13.84 17.80
N PHE A 67 -1.64 -12.89 16.96
CA PHE A 67 -2.08 -11.51 17.09
C PHE A 67 -3.52 -11.33 16.58
N ASN A 68 -4.39 -10.78 17.42
CA ASN A 68 -5.79 -10.55 17.07
C ASN A 68 -6.06 -9.04 16.90
N VAL A 69 -6.19 -8.61 15.64
CA VAL A 69 -6.44 -7.21 15.29
C VAL A 69 -7.77 -6.70 15.85
N GLU A 70 -8.84 -7.50 15.76
CA GLU A 70 -10.17 -7.09 16.20
C GLU A 70 -10.24 -6.90 17.73
N GLU A 71 -9.55 -7.74 18.47
CA GLU A 71 -9.45 -7.62 19.93
C GLU A 71 -8.73 -6.32 20.30
N LEU A 72 -7.62 -6.00 19.63
CA LEU A 72 -6.89 -4.76 19.86
C LEU A 72 -7.73 -3.52 19.51
N LYS A 73 -8.44 -3.55 18.36
CA LYS A 73 -9.34 -2.47 17.94
C LYS A 73 -10.40 -2.17 18.98
N GLN A 74 -11.00 -3.21 19.54
CA GLN A 74 -12.03 -3.08 20.58
C GLN A 74 -11.47 -2.57 21.90
N GLN A 75 -10.31 -3.12 22.32
CA GLN A 75 -9.69 -2.78 23.60
C GLN A 75 -9.28 -1.30 23.67
N TYR A 76 -8.73 -0.74 22.58
CA TYR A 76 -8.20 0.62 22.55
C TYR A 76 -9.06 1.63 21.79
N ASN A 77 -10.19 1.20 21.23
CA ASN A 77 -11.09 2.03 20.41
C ASN A 77 -10.34 2.77 19.28
N VAL A 78 -9.52 2.03 18.51
CA VAL A 78 -8.63 2.55 17.45
C VAL A 78 -9.16 2.19 16.05
N HIS A 79 -10.36 2.66 15.71
CA HIS A 79 -11.03 2.31 14.46
C HIS A 79 -10.40 2.94 13.22
N GLU A 80 -9.72 4.08 13.36
CA GLU A 80 -9.09 4.79 12.23
C GLU A 80 -7.66 4.32 11.95
N MET A 81 -7.00 3.70 12.95
CA MET A 81 -5.65 3.18 12.81
C MET A 81 -5.62 2.04 11.78
N LYS A 82 -4.59 2.04 10.93
CA LYS A 82 -4.38 1.00 9.93
C LYS A 82 -3.53 -0.13 10.47
N PHE A 83 -3.93 -1.35 10.15
CA PHE A 83 -3.25 -2.57 10.57
C PHE A 83 -2.63 -3.27 9.36
N ILE A 84 -1.33 -3.40 9.34
CA ILE A 84 -0.58 -4.07 8.27
C ILE A 84 0.07 -5.33 8.84
N SER A 85 -0.14 -6.47 8.22
CA SER A 85 0.58 -7.69 8.60
C SER A 85 1.99 -7.70 8.02
N LEU A 86 3.01 -7.97 8.86
CA LEU A 86 4.39 -8.23 8.42
C LEU A 86 4.59 -9.73 8.26
N ILE A 87 4.57 -10.22 7.03
CA ILE A 87 4.66 -11.64 6.72
C ILE A 87 6.13 -12.03 6.59
N CYS A 88 6.64 -12.72 7.61
CA CYS A 88 8.00 -13.25 7.65
C CYS A 88 8.08 -14.75 7.29
N THR A 89 6.95 -15.45 7.34
CA THR A 89 6.82 -16.89 7.10
C THR A 89 5.53 -17.19 6.37
N VAL A 90 5.30 -18.45 6.01
CA VAL A 90 4.02 -18.88 5.44
C VAL A 90 2.93 -18.79 6.51
N VAL A 91 1.90 -18.02 6.22
CA VAL A 91 0.77 -17.78 7.13
C VAL A 91 -0.53 -18.18 6.42
N ASP A 92 -1.47 -18.80 7.14
CA ASP A 92 -2.81 -19.10 6.63
C ASP A 92 -3.58 -17.81 6.35
N SER A 93 -4.31 -17.77 5.23
CA SER A 93 -5.09 -16.59 4.83
C SER A 93 -6.16 -16.17 5.84
N ASN A 94 -6.62 -17.09 6.68
CA ASN A 94 -7.59 -16.77 7.74
C ASN A 94 -6.98 -15.90 8.84
N VAL A 95 -5.68 -16.01 9.09
CA VAL A 95 -4.95 -15.21 10.08
C VAL A 95 -4.83 -13.74 9.63
N LEU A 96 -4.88 -13.51 8.33
CA LEU A 96 -4.78 -12.17 7.74
C LEU A 96 -6.13 -11.42 7.71
N LYS A 97 -7.22 -12.05 8.17
CA LYS A 97 -8.50 -11.36 8.32
C LYS A 97 -8.39 -10.28 9.39
N GLY A 98 -8.91 -9.10 9.08
CA GLY A 98 -8.87 -7.95 9.98
C GLY A 98 -7.70 -7.00 9.73
N TYR A 99 -6.68 -7.43 8.99
CA TYR A 99 -5.63 -6.52 8.51
C TYR A 99 -6.10 -5.74 7.26
N ASP A 100 -5.70 -4.49 7.18
CA ASP A 100 -6.03 -3.62 6.04
C ASP A 100 -5.14 -3.95 4.83
N GLU A 101 -3.88 -4.35 5.07
CA GLU A 101 -2.91 -4.72 4.04
C GLU A 101 -1.87 -5.73 4.59
N SER A 102 -1.08 -6.31 3.69
CA SER A 102 0.00 -7.24 4.03
C SER A 102 1.30 -6.84 3.36
N ILE A 103 2.37 -6.79 4.14
CA ILE A 103 3.75 -6.59 3.66
C ILE A 103 4.49 -7.91 3.80
N ASN A 104 5.12 -8.34 2.71
CA ASN A 104 5.99 -9.50 2.73
C ASN A 104 7.45 -9.06 2.94
N LEU A 105 8.22 -9.83 3.67
CA LEU A 105 9.66 -9.56 3.91
C LEU A 105 10.47 -9.43 2.59
N PHE A 106 9.96 -9.98 1.49
CA PHE A 106 10.59 -9.93 0.16
C PHE A 106 10.01 -8.83 -0.75
N ASP A 107 9.09 -8.00 -0.26
CA ASP A 107 8.61 -6.84 -1.02
C ASP A 107 9.76 -5.85 -1.26
N ASN A 108 9.83 -5.29 -2.46
CA ASN A 108 10.80 -4.25 -2.78
C ASN A 108 10.36 -2.88 -2.24
N ILE A 109 11.27 -1.90 -2.28
CA ILE A 109 11.04 -0.55 -1.74
C ILE A 109 9.85 0.14 -2.39
N GLU A 110 9.69 0.01 -3.71
CA GLU A 110 8.60 0.61 -4.47
C GLU A 110 7.24 0.04 -4.05
N THR A 111 7.16 -1.29 -3.89
CA THR A 111 5.94 -1.97 -3.41
C THR A 111 5.60 -1.55 -1.99
N LEU A 112 6.61 -1.46 -1.12
CA LEU A 112 6.43 -1.06 0.27
C LEU A 112 5.94 0.39 0.37
N SER A 113 6.58 1.31 -0.36
CA SER A 113 6.18 2.72 -0.43
C SER A 113 4.74 2.86 -0.92
N ALA A 114 4.38 2.18 -2.02
CA ALA A 114 3.03 2.22 -2.58
C ALA A 114 1.96 1.71 -1.59
N LYS A 115 2.24 0.62 -0.86
CA LYS A 115 1.31 0.07 0.14
C LYS A 115 1.06 1.06 1.29
N ILE A 116 2.11 1.69 1.81
CA ILE A 116 1.99 2.64 2.92
C ILE A 116 1.28 3.92 2.46
N SER A 117 1.64 4.47 1.29
CA SER A 117 0.99 5.65 0.72
C SER A 117 -0.51 5.41 0.51
N LEU A 118 -0.87 4.23 -0.01
CA LEU A 118 -2.28 3.86 -0.22
C LEU A 118 -3.06 3.80 1.10
N MET A 119 -2.45 3.28 2.18
CA MET A 119 -3.09 3.18 3.49
C MET A 119 -3.37 4.54 4.12
N MET A 120 -2.48 5.48 3.91
CA MET A 120 -2.58 6.82 4.51
C MET A 120 -3.36 7.81 3.65
N ASN A 121 -3.90 7.38 2.47
CA ASN A 121 -4.43 8.30 1.47
C ASN A 121 -3.44 9.46 1.22
N VAL A 122 -2.15 9.20 1.34
CA VAL A 122 -1.11 10.13 0.91
C VAL A 122 -1.22 10.16 -0.60
N GLU A 123 -2.12 10.99 -1.09
CA GLU A 123 -2.17 11.35 -2.49
C GLU A 123 -0.84 12.04 -2.77
N GLU A 124 -0.08 11.52 -3.73
CA GLU A 124 0.90 12.35 -4.40
C GLU A 124 0.14 13.62 -4.80
N ASP A 125 0.53 14.76 -4.22
CA ASP A 125 -0.14 16.06 -4.38
C ASP A 125 0.06 16.56 -5.83
N ASP A 126 -0.66 15.94 -6.75
CA ASP A 126 -1.10 16.59 -7.96
C ASP A 126 -2.48 17.20 -7.62
N GLY A 127 -2.49 18.49 -7.40
CA GLY A 127 -3.63 19.29 -6.89
C GLY A 127 -4.94 19.23 -7.69
N ASP A 128 -5.35 18.03 -8.07
CA ASP A 128 -6.65 17.78 -8.69
C ASP A 128 -7.12 16.38 -8.29
N THR A 129 -8.17 16.30 -7.48
CA THR A 129 -8.74 15.04 -6.94
C THR A 129 -9.22 14.07 -8.01
N ASP A 130 -9.31 14.49 -9.26
CA ASP A 130 -9.72 13.72 -10.42
C ASP A 130 -8.55 13.27 -11.32
N SER A 131 -7.30 13.66 -11.03
CA SER A 131 -6.16 13.31 -11.88
C SER A 131 -5.50 11.97 -11.48
N LEU A 132 -5.02 11.23 -12.48
CA LEU A 132 -4.27 9.99 -12.26
C LEU A 132 -2.84 10.29 -11.83
N SER A 133 -2.32 9.56 -10.83
CA SER A 133 -0.90 9.59 -10.48
C SER A 133 -0.02 9.13 -11.65
N GLN A 134 1.27 9.43 -11.63
CA GLN A 134 2.20 9.00 -12.68
C GLN A 134 2.17 7.48 -12.87
N ARG A 135 2.10 6.73 -11.78
CA ARG A 135 2.01 5.26 -11.81
C ARG A 135 0.71 4.76 -12.40
N GLU A 136 -0.40 5.41 -12.09
CA GLU A 136 -1.71 5.10 -12.68
C GLU A 136 -1.74 5.42 -14.18
N LYS A 137 -1.08 6.51 -14.62
CA LYS A 137 -0.91 6.85 -16.05
C LYS A 137 -0.11 5.77 -16.79
N GLU A 138 1.00 5.28 -16.21
CA GLU A 138 1.80 4.19 -16.78
C GLU A 138 0.98 2.90 -16.93
N ILE A 139 0.25 2.52 -15.88
CA ILE A 139 -0.59 1.33 -15.88
C ILE A 139 -1.74 1.49 -16.87
N LEU A 140 -2.41 2.64 -16.92
CA LEU A 140 -3.44 2.92 -17.89
C LEU A 140 -2.90 2.82 -19.33
N GLY A 141 -1.71 3.35 -19.59
CA GLY A 141 -1.03 3.21 -20.89
C GLY A 141 -0.81 1.75 -21.28
N CYS A 142 -0.44 0.90 -20.34
CA CYS A 142 -0.30 -0.54 -20.60
C CYS A 142 -1.65 -1.23 -20.84
N VAL A 143 -2.67 -0.87 -20.06
CA VAL A 143 -4.04 -1.42 -20.20
C VAL A 143 -4.62 -1.14 -21.57
N VAL A 144 -4.52 0.09 -22.06
CA VAL A 144 -5.08 0.48 -23.38
C VAL A 144 -4.28 -0.09 -24.55
N LYS A 145 -3.02 -0.47 -24.34
CA LYS A 145 -2.20 -1.26 -25.29
C LYS A 145 -2.58 -2.75 -25.28
N GLY A 146 -3.56 -3.16 -24.48
CA GLY A 146 -4.09 -4.51 -24.42
C GLY A 146 -3.26 -5.50 -23.60
N MET A 147 -2.37 -5.02 -22.74
CA MET A 147 -1.57 -5.88 -21.87
C MET A 147 -2.43 -6.50 -20.76
N THR A 148 -2.15 -7.76 -20.45
CA THR A 148 -2.73 -8.48 -19.29
C THR A 148 -2.13 -7.98 -17.99
N ASN A 149 -2.81 -8.21 -16.87
CA ASN A 149 -2.27 -7.84 -15.55
C ASN A 149 -0.90 -8.47 -15.27
N LYS A 150 -0.65 -9.69 -15.79
CA LYS A 150 0.63 -10.38 -15.63
C LYS A 150 1.74 -9.68 -16.42
N GLU A 151 1.48 -9.33 -17.69
CA GLU A 151 2.43 -8.61 -18.53
C GLU A 151 2.74 -7.21 -18.00
N ILE A 152 1.72 -6.52 -17.43
CA ILE A 152 1.90 -5.22 -16.79
C ILE A 152 2.78 -5.37 -15.54
N ALA A 153 2.50 -6.37 -14.70
CA ALA A 153 3.27 -6.67 -13.50
C ALA A 153 4.75 -6.92 -13.81
N GLU A 154 5.02 -7.75 -14.82
CA GLU A 154 6.37 -8.05 -15.28
C GLU A 154 7.08 -6.80 -15.83
N LYS A 155 6.39 -6.02 -16.70
CA LYS A 155 6.95 -4.82 -17.31
C LYS A 155 7.28 -3.72 -16.32
N LEU A 156 6.44 -3.56 -15.30
CA LEU A 156 6.55 -2.48 -14.32
C LEU A 156 7.22 -2.94 -13.01
N TYR A 157 7.68 -4.20 -12.95
CA TYR A 157 8.35 -4.82 -11.78
C TYR A 157 7.54 -4.72 -10.49
N ILE A 158 6.22 -4.97 -10.57
CA ILE A 158 5.30 -5.00 -9.44
C ILE A 158 4.50 -6.30 -9.39
N SER A 159 3.78 -6.55 -8.29
CA SER A 159 2.93 -7.73 -8.19
C SER A 159 1.67 -7.59 -9.06
N VAL A 160 1.12 -8.73 -9.50
CA VAL A 160 -0.17 -8.76 -10.21
C VAL A 160 -1.28 -8.16 -9.37
N HIS A 161 -1.22 -8.36 -8.05
CA HIS A 161 -2.18 -7.80 -7.09
C HIS A 161 -2.12 -6.26 -7.07
N THR A 162 -0.91 -5.70 -7.08
CA THR A 162 -0.68 -4.25 -7.16
C THR A 162 -1.27 -3.67 -8.45
N VAL A 163 -1.09 -4.35 -9.59
CA VAL A 163 -1.71 -3.93 -10.86
C VAL A 163 -3.24 -3.91 -10.76
N ILE A 164 -3.85 -4.93 -10.15
CA ILE A 164 -5.31 -5.00 -9.96
C ILE A 164 -5.80 -3.83 -9.09
N THR A 165 -5.08 -3.51 -8.03
CA THR A 165 -5.41 -2.39 -7.14
C THR A 165 -5.35 -1.05 -7.87
N HIS A 166 -4.27 -0.77 -8.62
CA HIS A 166 -4.19 0.45 -9.43
C HIS A 166 -5.30 0.53 -10.48
N ARG A 167 -5.61 -0.54 -11.18
CA ARG A 167 -6.72 -0.55 -12.16
C ARG A 167 -8.06 -0.21 -11.51
N ARG A 168 -8.32 -0.71 -10.30
CA ARG A 168 -9.51 -0.37 -9.52
C ARG A 168 -9.53 1.11 -9.15
N ASN A 169 -8.40 1.66 -8.72
CA ASN A 169 -8.28 3.09 -8.38
C ASN A 169 -8.47 3.98 -9.61
N ILE A 170 -7.86 3.64 -10.76
CA ILE A 170 -8.05 4.33 -12.04
C ILE A 170 -9.53 4.40 -12.40
N THR A 171 -10.23 3.24 -12.35
CA THR A 171 -11.66 3.17 -12.67
C THR A 171 -12.49 4.05 -11.73
N ARG A 172 -12.15 4.05 -10.43
CA ARG A 172 -12.81 4.87 -9.42
C ARG A 172 -12.57 6.37 -9.63
N LYS A 173 -11.32 6.79 -9.85
CA LYS A 173 -10.94 8.20 -10.06
C LYS A 173 -11.59 8.76 -11.32
N LEU A 174 -11.52 8.02 -12.42
CA LEU A 174 -12.04 8.48 -13.71
C LEU A 174 -13.55 8.31 -13.86
N GLN A 175 -14.22 7.59 -12.94
CA GLN A 175 -15.63 7.21 -13.05
C GLN A 175 -15.94 6.47 -14.39
N VAL A 176 -14.94 5.80 -14.98
CA VAL A 176 -15.02 5.13 -16.29
C VAL A 176 -14.88 3.63 -16.10
N HIS A 177 -15.95 2.89 -16.38
CA HIS A 177 -16.01 1.44 -16.14
C HIS A 177 -15.79 0.59 -17.41
N SER A 178 -15.74 1.19 -18.60
CA SER A 178 -15.55 0.48 -19.86
C SER A 178 -14.12 0.61 -20.39
N ALA A 179 -13.62 -0.47 -21.03
CA ALA A 179 -12.31 -0.45 -21.68
C ALA A 179 -12.23 0.65 -22.77
N ALA A 180 -13.31 0.83 -23.52
CA ALA A 180 -13.41 1.88 -24.55
C ALA A 180 -13.30 3.29 -23.93
N GLY A 181 -13.97 3.53 -22.81
CA GLY A 181 -13.90 4.81 -22.10
C GLY A 181 -12.49 5.09 -21.58
N LEU A 182 -11.81 4.11 -21.00
CA LEU A 182 -10.41 4.24 -20.56
C LEU A 182 -9.48 4.53 -21.74
N THR A 183 -9.73 3.92 -22.91
CA THR A 183 -8.96 4.17 -24.13
C THR A 183 -9.14 5.61 -24.61
N ILE A 184 -10.38 6.10 -24.67
CA ILE A 184 -10.68 7.48 -25.06
C ILE A 184 -10.00 8.46 -24.11
N TYR A 185 -10.11 8.23 -22.80
CA TYR A 185 -9.44 9.07 -21.79
C TYR A 185 -7.92 9.13 -22.02
N ALA A 186 -7.28 7.99 -22.22
CA ALA A 186 -5.84 7.90 -22.43
C ALA A 186 -5.37 8.65 -23.69
N ILE A 187 -6.14 8.59 -24.78
CA ILE A 187 -5.84 9.30 -26.03
C ILE A 187 -6.02 10.81 -25.86
N VAL A 188 -7.14 11.24 -25.29
CA VAL A 188 -7.44 12.68 -25.09
C VAL A 188 -6.41 13.33 -24.21
N ASN A 189 -5.94 12.64 -23.16
CA ASN A 189 -4.92 13.12 -22.24
C ASN A 189 -3.47 12.84 -22.70
N LYS A 190 -3.29 12.41 -23.96
CA LYS A 190 -1.97 12.15 -24.59
C LYS A 190 -1.10 11.16 -23.83
N LEU A 191 -1.71 10.22 -23.09
CA LEU A 191 -0.99 9.15 -22.37
C LEU A 191 -0.54 8.04 -23.32
N VAL A 192 -1.22 7.87 -24.46
CA VAL A 192 -0.86 6.94 -25.54
C VAL A 192 -1.22 7.54 -26.89
N ASP A 193 -0.45 7.15 -27.92
CA ASP A 193 -0.77 7.49 -29.30
C ASP A 193 -1.88 6.56 -29.83
N ILE A 194 -2.73 7.09 -30.71
CA ILE A 194 -3.81 6.31 -31.36
C ILE A 194 -3.26 5.06 -32.07
N SER A 195 -2.06 5.17 -32.66
CA SER A 195 -1.36 4.08 -33.35
C SER A 195 -0.92 2.93 -32.43
N GLU A 196 -0.84 3.16 -31.12
CA GLU A 196 -0.38 2.16 -30.13
C GLU A 196 -1.54 1.37 -29.50
N VAL A 197 -2.79 1.78 -29.77
CA VAL A 197 -3.99 1.14 -29.20
C VAL A 197 -4.32 -0.11 -29.98
N LYS A 198 -4.26 -1.29 -29.35
CA LYS A 198 -4.79 -2.52 -29.92
C LYS A 198 -6.31 -2.50 -29.86
N MET A 199 -6.98 -2.09 -30.94
CA MET A 199 -8.39 -2.39 -31.10
C MET A 199 -8.56 -3.91 -31.30
N LYS A 200 -9.09 -4.60 -30.29
CA LYS A 200 -9.68 -5.92 -30.53
C LYS A 200 -11.02 -5.67 -31.22
N LEU A 201 -11.03 -5.83 -32.55
CA LEU A 201 -12.25 -6.06 -33.33
C LEU A 201 -12.80 -7.43 -32.97
#